data_c636c9388d79e7f748aee4b4c5cadea6
#
_entry.id   c636c9388d79e7f748aee4b4c5cadea6
#
_cell.length_a   1.000
_cell.length_b   1.000
_cell.length_c   1.000
_cell.angle_alpha   90.00
_cell.angle_beta   90.00
_cell.angle_gamma   90.00
#
_symmetry.space_group_name_H-M   'P 1'
#
loop_
_entity.id
_entity.type
_entity.pdbx_description
1 polymer ?
#
loop_
_entity_poly.entity_id
_entity_poly.type
_entity_poly.pdbx_seq_one_letter_code
_entity_poly.pdbx_strand_id
1 'polypeptide(L)'
;MNPPILSANLSTPVSALLSQAGIAKISGGFAARFGAIVISSNLTTYGQFLASVHRNYRSGYIDNNRQVWVVTYGFPSGFTTRAGVIAPGGQGIFAYDAVDGRSVARTYSGSYSFLLIHGRRVAVTRVRFPSMHS
;
A
#
# COMPACT_ATOMS: atom_id res chain seq x y z
N MET A 1 -20.49 4.32 -18.48
CA MET A 1 -19.37 4.00 -17.59
C MET A 1 -19.50 2.57 -17.09
N ASN A 2 -18.44 1.81 -17.18
CA ASN A 2 -18.46 0.46 -16.61
C ASN A 2 -18.37 0.56 -15.09
N PRO A 3 -19.11 -0.29 -14.35
CA PRO A 3 -18.99 -0.31 -12.90
C PRO A 3 -17.58 -0.76 -12.49
N PRO A 4 -17.10 -0.33 -11.30
CA PRO A 4 -15.81 -0.79 -10.79
C PRO A 4 -15.76 -2.32 -10.67
N ILE A 5 -14.60 -2.92 -10.94
CA ILE A 5 -14.37 -4.37 -10.75
C ILE A 5 -14.52 -4.74 -9.28
N LEU A 6 -14.00 -3.89 -8.39
CA LEU A 6 -14.22 -4.01 -6.95
C LEU A 6 -15.23 -2.96 -6.52
N SER A 7 -16.49 -3.35 -6.49
CA SER A 7 -17.59 -2.46 -6.10
C SER A 7 -17.62 -2.27 -4.57
N ALA A 8 -18.47 -1.35 -4.13
CA ALA A 8 -18.69 -1.14 -2.70
C ALA A 8 -19.18 -2.42 -2.03
N ASN A 9 -18.69 -2.69 -0.83
CA ASN A 9 -19.04 -3.89 -0.05
C ASN A 9 -19.58 -3.54 1.33
N LEU A 10 -20.25 -2.41 1.46
CA LEU A 10 -20.78 -1.94 2.74
C LEU A 10 -21.83 -2.89 3.33
N SER A 11 -22.53 -3.63 2.47
CA SER A 11 -23.50 -4.63 2.91
C SER A 11 -22.89 -6.00 3.20
N THR A 12 -21.61 -6.18 2.95
CA THR A 12 -20.92 -7.44 3.26
C THR A 12 -20.84 -7.63 4.77
N PRO A 13 -21.30 -8.76 5.32
CA PRO A 13 -21.18 -9.02 6.75
C PRO A 13 -19.72 -8.93 7.22
N VAL A 14 -19.49 -8.38 8.40
CA VAL A 14 -18.15 -8.29 8.99
C VAL A 14 -17.48 -9.67 9.06
N SER A 15 -18.25 -10.73 9.32
CA SER A 15 -17.74 -12.09 9.36
C SER A 15 -17.21 -12.61 8.02
N ALA A 16 -17.59 -11.97 6.89
CA ALA A 16 -17.11 -12.32 5.56
C ALA A 16 -15.86 -11.51 5.17
N LEU A 17 -15.44 -10.54 5.96
CA LEU A 17 -14.22 -9.81 5.76
C LEU A 17 -13.05 -10.53 6.43
N LEU A 18 -11.84 -10.28 5.93
CA LEU A 18 -10.62 -10.74 6.60
C LEU A 18 -10.59 -10.19 8.02
N SER A 19 -10.31 -11.08 8.98
CA SER A 19 -10.13 -10.69 10.37
C SER A 19 -8.77 -10.00 10.56
N GLN A 20 -8.59 -9.41 11.75
CA GLN A 20 -7.29 -8.90 12.17
C GLN A 20 -6.20 -9.98 12.08
N ALA A 21 -6.53 -11.21 12.47
CA ALA A 21 -5.59 -12.33 12.36
C ALA A 21 -5.30 -12.70 10.91
N GLY A 22 -6.30 -12.62 10.03
CA GLY A 22 -6.13 -12.88 8.61
C GLY A 22 -5.19 -11.89 7.94
N ILE A 23 -5.38 -10.59 8.19
CA ILE A 23 -4.50 -9.57 7.62
C ILE A 23 -3.10 -9.63 8.26
N ALA A 24 -3.00 -9.98 9.55
CA ALA A 24 -1.71 -10.16 10.22
C ALA A 24 -0.90 -11.28 9.57
N LYS A 25 -1.55 -12.36 9.13
CA LYS A 25 -0.88 -13.46 8.42
C LYS A 25 -0.33 -12.98 7.07
N ILE A 26 -1.12 -12.23 6.31
CA ILE A 26 -0.71 -11.70 5.02
C ILE A 26 0.45 -10.71 5.18
N SER A 27 0.28 -9.74 6.07
CA SER A 27 1.30 -8.71 6.29
C SER A 27 2.58 -9.26 6.91
N GLY A 28 2.46 -10.22 7.84
CA GLY A 28 3.59 -10.90 8.43
C GLY A 28 4.38 -11.71 7.41
N GLY A 29 3.69 -12.35 6.47
CA GLY A 29 4.34 -13.07 5.37
C GLY A 29 5.13 -12.14 4.45
N PHE A 30 4.55 -11.01 4.09
CA PHE A 30 5.25 -9.99 3.32
C PHE A 30 6.47 -9.45 4.08
N ALA A 31 6.27 -9.10 5.35
CA ALA A 31 7.35 -8.55 6.17
C ALA A 31 8.52 -9.52 6.30
N ALA A 32 8.24 -10.80 6.55
CA ALA A 32 9.27 -11.82 6.65
C ALA A 32 10.04 -12.00 5.34
N ARG A 33 9.32 -11.98 4.21
CA ARG A 33 9.93 -12.18 2.89
C ARG A 33 10.83 -11.02 2.47
N PHE A 34 10.46 -9.79 2.79
CA PHE A 34 11.14 -8.58 2.30
C PHE A 34 11.92 -7.84 3.38
N GLY A 35 12.06 -8.40 4.56
CA GLY A 35 12.79 -7.74 5.65
C GLY A 35 12.11 -6.47 6.16
N ALA A 36 10.79 -6.42 6.07
CA ALA A 36 10.01 -5.29 6.56
C ALA A 36 9.50 -5.55 7.97
N ILE A 37 9.01 -4.49 8.61
CA ILE A 37 8.27 -4.58 9.87
C ILE A 37 6.86 -4.03 9.65
N VAL A 38 5.87 -4.62 10.30
CA VAL A 38 4.51 -4.12 10.29
C VAL A 38 4.36 -3.07 11.38
N ILE A 39 4.08 -1.82 10.98
CA ILE A 39 3.90 -0.72 11.93
C ILE A 39 2.46 -0.65 12.40
N SER A 40 1.50 -0.74 11.49
CA SER A 40 0.08 -0.67 11.83
C SER A 40 -0.77 -1.35 10.76
N SER A 41 -1.99 -1.72 11.14
CA SER A 41 -3.01 -2.21 10.22
C SER A 41 -4.37 -1.71 10.65
N ASN A 42 -5.14 -1.16 9.72
CA ASN A 42 -6.46 -0.58 10.00
C ASN A 42 -7.44 -0.92 8.89
N LEU A 43 -8.66 -1.27 9.28
CA LEU A 43 -9.77 -1.46 8.34
C LEU A 43 -10.42 -0.11 8.05
N THR A 44 -10.54 0.24 6.79
CA THR A 44 -11.13 1.50 6.34
C THR A 44 -11.71 1.36 4.94
N THR A 45 -12.09 2.44 4.30
CA THR A 45 -12.53 2.44 2.91
C THR A 45 -11.39 2.86 1.98
N TYR A 46 -11.49 2.46 0.72
CA TYR A 46 -10.50 2.84 -0.29
C TYR A 46 -10.41 4.36 -0.43
N GLY A 47 -11.56 5.05 -0.39
CA GLY A 47 -11.59 6.52 -0.45
C GLY A 47 -10.87 7.18 0.72
N GLN A 48 -11.04 6.65 1.93
CA GLN A 48 -10.32 7.14 3.11
C GLN A 48 -8.82 6.86 3.00
N PHE A 49 -8.44 5.71 2.45
CA PHE A 49 -7.04 5.42 2.17
C PHE A 49 -6.45 6.45 1.20
N LEU A 50 -7.13 6.73 0.08
CA LEU A 50 -6.67 7.73 -0.88
C LEU A 50 -6.52 9.11 -0.25
N ALA A 51 -7.49 9.53 0.57
CA ALA A 51 -7.42 10.80 1.27
C ALA A 51 -6.23 10.86 2.24
N SER A 52 -5.96 9.77 2.95
CA SER A 52 -4.85 9.72 3.91
C SER A 52 -3.48 9.81 3.27
N VAL A 53 -3.36 9.40 2.02
CA VAL A 53 -2.10 9.51 1.25
C VAL A 53 -2.12 10.68 0.26
N HIS A 54 -3.07 11.58 0.41
CA HIS A 54 -3.23 12.80 -0.41
C HIS A 54 -3.33 12.50 -1.92
N ARG A 55 -4.08 11.45 -2.26
CA ARG A 55 -4.34 11.07 -3.65
C ARG A 55 -5.76 11.42 -4.04
N ASN A 56 -5.91 12.14 -5.14
CA ASN A 56 -7.21 12.59 -5.61
C ASN A 56 -7.72 11.83 -6.84
N TYR A 57 -6.94 10.89 -7.35
CA TYR A 57 -7.41 10.15 -8.51
C TYR A 57 -8.43 9.09 -8.10
N ARG A 58 -9.36 8.81 -9.01
CA ARG A 58 -10.31 7.73 -8.85
C ARG A 58 -9.89 6.57 -9.74
N SER A 59 -9.77 5.40 -9.14
CA SER A 59 -9.60 4.19 -9.92
C SER A 59 -10.93 3.85 -10.59
N GLY A 60 -10.92 3.54 -11.88
CA GLY A 60 -12.07 2.97 -12.55
C GLY A 60 -12.38 1.55 -12.11
N TYR A 61 -11.51 0.95 -11.30
CA TYR A 61 -11.59 -0.46 -10.92
C TYR A 61 -12.00 -0.68 -9.46
N ILE A 62 -11.84 0.34 -8.60
CA ILE A 62 -12.12 0.20 -7.17
C ILE A 62 -13.05 1.32 -6.73
N ASP A 63 -14.18 0.94 -6.14
CA ASP A 63 -15.12 1.91 -5.58
C ASP A 63 -14.53 2.51 -4.29
N ASN A 64 -14.73 3.83 -4.09
CA ASN A 64 -14.21 4.51 -2.91
C ASN A 64 -14.80 3.99 -1.59
N ASN A 65 -15.96 3.35 -1.64
CA ASN A 65 -16.58 2.75 -0.47
C ASN A 65 -16.20 1.27 -0.26
N ARG A 66 -15.33 0.73 -1.09
CA ARG A 66 -14.80 -0.63 -0.91
C ARG A 66 -13.97 -0.68 0.37
N GLN A 67 -14.26 -1.63 1.25
CA GLN A 67 -13.48 -1.82 2.47
C GLN A 67 -12.12 -2.44 2.17
N VAL A 68 -11.09 -1.90 2.79
CA VAL A 68 -9.71 -2.33 2.62
C VAL A 68 -9.01 -2.38 3.98
N TRP A 69 -8.03 -3.29 4.09
CA TRP A 69 -7.07 -3.26 5.17
C TRP A 69 -5.87 -2.41 4.74
N VAL A 70 -5.57 -1.37 5.48
CA VAL A 70 -4.42 -0.50 5.23
C VAL A 70 -3.30 -0.89 6.19
N VAL A 71 -2.19 -1.36 5.63
CA VAL A 71 -1.04 -1.81 6.40
C VAL A 71 0.12 -0.87 6.13
N THR A 72 0.72 -0.35 7.18
CA THR A 72 1.95 0.43 7.10
C THR A 72 3.12 -0.45 7.42
N TYR A 73 4.09 -0.50 6.50
CA TYR A 73 5.34 -1.22 6.66
C TYR A 73 6.51 -0.26 6.83
N GLY A 74 7.46 -0.62 7.66
CA GLY A 74 8.78 0.00 7.69
C GLY A 74 9.78 -0.89 6.98
N PHE A 75 10.75 -0.28 6.29
CA PHE A 75 11.81 -1.00 5.58
C PHE A 75 13.19 -0.64 6.17
N PRO A 76 13.60 -1.28 7.26
CA PRO A 76 14.87 -0.94 7.92
C PRO A 76 16.08 -1.05 7.00
N SER A 77 16.06 -2.00 6.06
CA SER A 77 17.16 -2.24 5.10
C SER A 77 16.83 -1.76 3.70
N GLY A 78 15.76 -0.96 3.55
CA GLY A 78 15.30 -0.51 2.24
C GLY A 78 14.38 -1.50 1.56
N PHE A 79 13.93 -1.16 0.35
CA PHE A 79 13.00 -1.99 -0.40
C PHE A 79 13.09 -1.67 -1.89
N THR A 80 13.11 -2.70 -2.73
CA THR A 80 13.15 -2.53 -4.18
C THR A 80 11.74 -2.43 -4.75
N THR A 81 11.47 -1.35 -5.48
CA THR A 81 10.23 -1.13 -6.21
C THR A 81 10.49 -1.10 -7.70
N ARG A 82 9.42 -1.00 -8.50
CA ARG A 82 9.57 -0.84 -9.96
C ARG A 82 10.25 0.46 -10.35
N ALA A 83 10.10 1.53 -9.55
CA ALA A 83 10.68 2.84 -9.82
C ALA A 83 12.11 2.96 -9.31
N GLY A 84 12.52 2.14 -8.35
CA GLY A 84 13.85 2.22 -7.77
C GLY A 84 13.94 1.53 -6.43
N VAL A 85 15.02 1.81 -5.72
CA VAL A 85 15.29 1.23 -4.39
C VAL A 85 15.06 2.27 -3.33
N ILE A 86 14.11 2.00 -2.44
CA ILE A 86 13.84 2.84 -1.28
C ILE A 86 14.98 2.67 -0.28
N ALA A 87 15.51 3.80 0.20
CA ALA A 87 16.60 3.82 1.16
C ALA A 87 16.16 3.22 2.50
N PRO A 88 17.11 2.69 3.31
CA PRO A 88 16.81 2.22 4.65
C PRO A 88 16.05 3.26 5.48
N GLY A 89 15.05 2.80 6.22
CA GLY A 89 14.18 3.66 7.02
C GLY A 89 12.95 4.19 6.27
N GLY A 90 12.82 3.91 4.98
CA GLY A 90 11.62 4.24 4.24
C GLY A 90 10.41 3.44 4.69
N GLN A 91 9.22 3.87 4.28
CA GLN A 91 7.95 3.24 4.64
C GLN A 91 7.11 2.97 3.41
N GLY A 92 6.19 2.02 3.55
CA GLY A 92 5.17 1.75 2.56
C GLY A 92 3.80 1.66 3.21
N ILE A 93 2.77 2.17 2.53
CA ILE A 93 1.39 2.04 2.96
C ILE A 93 0.66 1.26 1.88
N PHE A 94 0.22 0.05 2.23
CA PHE A 94 -0.41 -0.88 1.30
C PHE A 94 -1.87 -1.04 1.66
N ALA A 95 -2.75 -0.95 0.67
CA ALA A 95 -4.15 -1.28 0.84
C ALA A 95 -4.41 -2.67 0.26
N TYR A 96 -5.00 -3.52 1.09
CA TYR A 96 -5.42 -4.88 0.71
C TYR A 96 -6.93 -4.95 0.70
N ASP A 97 -7.51 -5.61 -0.30
CA ASP A 97 -8.95 -5.83 -0.31
C ASP A 97 -9.37 -6.59 0.95
N ALA A 98 -10.39 -6.07 1.65
CA ALA A 98 -10.82 -6.66 2.92
C ALA A 98 -11.52 -8.01 2.75
N VAL A 99 -11.94 -8.36 1.55
CA VAL A 99 -12.60 -9.65 1.32
C VAL A 99 -11.58 -10.75 1.02
N ASP A 100 -10.69 -10.54 0.05
CA ASP A 100 -9.77 -11.59 -0.42
C ASP A 100 -8.30 -11.36 -0.08
N GLY A 101 -7.94 -10.20 0.46
CA GLY A 101 -6.58 -9.91 0.87
C GLY A 101 -5.63 -9.54 -0.26
N ARG A 102 -6.13 -9.32 -1.49
CA ARG A 102 -5.26 -8.88 -2.58
C ARG A 102 -4.77 -7.48 -2.35
N SER A 103 -3.50 -7.22 -2.65
CA SER A 103 -2.97 -5.87 -2.68
C SER A 103 -3.61 -5.09 -3.82
N VAL A 104 -4.27 -3.97 -3.51
CA VAL A 104 -4.97 -3.15 -4.50
C VAL A 104 -4.29 -1.81 -4.73
N ALA A 105 -3.48 -1.36 -3.79
CA ALA A 105 -2.75 -0.10 -3.94
C ALA A 105 -1.55 -0.09 -3.01
N ARG A 106 -0.50 0.60 -3.42
CA ARG A 106 0.73 0.78 -2.63
C ARG A 106 1.22 2.20 -2.80
N THR A 107 1.62 2.82 -1.71
CA THR A 107 2.34 4.09 -1.75
C THR A 107 3.57 3.99 -0.86
N TYR A 108 4.57 4.82 -1.13
CA TYR A 108 5.82 4.77 -0.41
C TYR A 108 6.22 6.16 0.03
N SER A 109 6.96 6.24 1.14
CA SER A 109 7.57 7.48 1.63
C SER A 109 9.02 7.23 2.01
N GLY A 110 9.81 8.29 1.98
CA GLY A 110 11.23 8.24 2.26
C GLY A 110 12.04 8.77 1.10
N SER A 111 13.19 8.16 0.86
CA SER A 111 14.10 8.57 -0.21
C SER A 111 14.47 7.38 -1.07
N TYR A 112 14.70 7.61 -2.36
CA TYR A 112 15.32 6.61 -3.22
C TYR A 112 16.84 6.62 -3.02
N SER A 113 17.44 5.43 -2.94
CA SER A 113 18.90 5.29 -3.05
C SER A 113 19.30 5.05 -4.49
N PHE A 114 18.43 4.39 -5.28
CA PHE A 114 18.60 4.19 -6.71
C PHE A 114 17.26 4.39 -7.41
N LEU A 115 17.31 5.00 -8.59
CA LEU A 115 16.17 5.04 -9.51
C LEU A 115 16.42 4.04 -10.64
N LEU A 116 15.34 3.47 -11.17
CA LEU A 116 15.39 2.68 -12.39
C LEU A 116 14.98 3.59 -13.56
N ILE A 117 15.94 3.92 -14.41
CA ILE A 117 15.72 4.75 -15.60
C ILE A 117 16.05 3.88 -16.80
N HIS A 118 15.06 3.62 -17.65
CA HIS A 118 15.20 2.72 -18.80
C HIS A 118 15.82 1.36 -18.42
N GLY A 119 15.39 0.80 -17.28
CA GLY A 119 15.88 -0.47 -16.79
C GLY A 119 17.27 -0.44 -16.16
N ARG A 120 17.90 0.72 -16.05
CA ARG A 120 19.23 0.87 -15.44
C ARG A 120 19.11 1.46 -14.04
N ARG A 121 19.90 0.93 -13.11
CA ARG A 121 20.07 1.53 -11.80
C ARG A 121 20.90 2.80 -11.91
N VAL A 122 20.32 3.90 -11.46
CA VAL A 122 21.02 5.19 -11.39
C VAL A 122 21.08 5.60 -9.93
N ALA A 123 22.29 5.73 -9.39
CA ALA A 123 22.47 6.21 -8.03
C ALA A 123 21.98 7.65 -7.93
N VAL A 124 21.17 7.93 -6.90
CA VAL A 124 20.65 9.27 -6.67
C VAL A 124 20.90 9.65 -5.23
N THR A 125 21.27 10.93 -5.02
CA THR A 125 21.46 11.46 -3.68
C THR A 125 20.11 11.98 -3.19
N ARG A 126 19.34 11.12 -2.53
CA ARG A 126 18.11 11.45 -1.80
C ARG A 126 17.06 12.20 -2.61
N VAL A 127 16.56 11.57 -3.66
CA VAL A 127 15.30 12.03 -4.27
C VAL A 127 14.16 11.57 -3.38
N ARG A 128 13.47 12.51 -2.75
CA ARG A 128 12.32 12.20 -1.91
C ARG A 128 11.14 11.79 -2.77
N PHE A 129 10.35 10.85 -2.26
CA PHE A 129 9.05 10.56 -2.83
C PHE A 129 8.17 11.81 -2.80
N PRO A 130 7.20 11.93 -3.72
CA PRO A 130 6.14 12.92 -3.56
C PRO A 130 5.56 12.77 -2.16
N SER A 131 5.44 13.90 -1.46
CA SER A 131 5.01 13.88 -0.07
C SER A 131 3.64 13.25 0.06
N MET A 132 3.50 12.31 1.00
CA MET A 132 2.21 11.82 1.46
C MET A 132 1.63 12.71 2.54
N HIS A 133 2.40 13.70 3.01
CA HIS A 133 2.04 14.66 4.03
C HIS A 133 2.31 16.06 3.49
N SER A 134 1.59 16.44 2.49
CA SER A 134 1.74 17.80 1.94
C SER A 134 1.16 18.84 2.87
#